data_2e77d6ada7f2f5d1f7f74cfa76bd64d6
#
_entry.id   2e77d6ada7f2f5d1f7f74cfa76bd64d6
#
_cell.length_a   1.000
_cell.length_b   1.000
_cell.length_c   1.000
_cell.angle_alpha   90.00
_cell.angle_beta   90.00
_cell.angle_gamma   90.00
#
_symmetry.space_group_name_H-M   'P 1'
#
loop_
_entity.id
_entity.type
_entity.pdbx_description
1 polymer ?
#
loop_
_entity_poly.entity_id
_entity_poly.type
_entity_poly.pdbx_seq_one_letter_code
_entity_poly.pdbx_strand_id
1 'polypeptide(L)'
;TFSARHLLAAESQWLNCRLGGADFIEADFSDARFEGCDLSNTVWGGAKLTSARFEKCRMTGASLTQCHGVGLELEDCALVMADLQGLSFRRQTLNNLDMSEADLARVNFEDCVFQNCKLRGARLLETRFQGADLRAVDMGVITLDQATTLKGAIISKDQASSLLAGFGLQVL
;
A
#
# COMPACT_ATOMS: atom_id res chain seq x y z
N THR A 1 -21.16 6.23 11.88
CA THR A 1 -20.43 5.16 11.18
C THR A 1 -21.40 4.49 10.22
N PHE A 2 -21.13 4.50 8.93
CA PHE A 2 -21.93 3.78 7.93
C PHE A 2 -21.50 2.31 7.93
N SER A 3 -22.44 1.37 8.12
CA SER A 3 -22.15 -0.06 8.05
C SER A 3 -22.73 -0.63 6.76
N ALA A 4 -21.87 -1.25 5.98
CA ALA A 4 -22.20 -1.91 4.71
C ALA A 4 -21.63 -3.34 4.70
N ARG A 5 -21.69 -4.00 5.87
CA ARG A 5 -21.27 -5.41 5.98
C ARG A 5 -22.08 -6.27 5.03
N HIS A 6 -21.40 -7.24 4.40
CA HIS A 6 -22.00 -8.18 3.44
C HIS A 6 -22.66 -7.51 2.23
N LEU A 7 -22.38 -6.21 1.98
CA LEU A 7 -22.93 -5.50 0.82
C LEU A 7 -22.49 -6.22 -0.47
N LEU A 8 -23.44 -6.45 -1.38
CA LEU A 8 -23.13 -6.95 -2.71
C LEU A 8 -23.04 -5.76 -3.67
N ALA A 9 -21.84 -5.36 -4.02
CA ALA A 9 -21.54 -4.17 -4.81
C ALA A 9 -20.46 -4.46 -5.87
N ALA A 10 -20.44 -5.68 -6.39
CA ALA A 10 -19.54 -6.02 -7.50
C ALA A 10 -19.82 -5.13 -8.72
N GLU A 11 -18.77 -4.79 -9.49
CA GLU A 11 -18.82 -3.94 -10.69
C GLU A 11 -19.37 -2.52 -10.45
N SER A 12 -19.53 -2.11 -9.18
CA SER A 12 -20.09 -0.79 -8.82
C SER A 12 -19.06 0.34 -9.01
N GLN A 13 -19.59 1.57 -9.19
CA GLN A 13 -18.77 2.76 -9.31
C GLN A 13 -19.09 3.74 -8.15
N TRP A 14 -18.06 4.17 -7.47
CA TRP A 14 -18.10 5.08 -6.33
C TRP A 14 -17.28 6.32 -6.66
N LEU A 15 -17.96 7.43 -6.95
CA LEU A 15 -17.33 8.66 -7.40
C LEU A 15 -17.47 9.75 -6.34
N ASN A 16 -16.35 10.30 -5.87
CA ASN A 16 -16.29 11.41 -4.91
C ASN A 16 -17.12 11.17 -3.63
N CYS A 17 -17.23 9.91 -3.19
CA CYS A 17 -18.02 9.54 -2.03
C CYS A 17 -17.28 9.83 -0.71
N ARG A 18 -18.06 10.19 0.33
CA ARG A 18 -17.56 10.38 1.70
C ARG A 18 -17.93 9.16 2.54
N LEU A 19 -17.02 8.21 2.65
CA LEU A 19 -17.24 6.93 3.29
C LEU A 19 -16.32 6.71 4.50
N GLY A 20 -15.71 7.78 5.02
CA GLY A 20 -14.79 7.72 6.14
C GLY A 20 -15.38 6.99 7.34
N GLY A 21 -14.65 6.01 7.89
CA GLY A 21 -15.07 5.15 9.00
C GLY A 21 -16.14 4.12 8.63
N ALA A 22 -16.43 3.89 7.35
CA ALA A 22 -17.37 2.86 6.95
C ALA A 22 -16.85 1.44 7.24
N ASP A 23 -17.79 0.54 7.55
CA ASP A 23 -17.53 -0.88 7.79
C ASP A 23 -18.00 -1.69 6.58
N PHE A 24 -17.02 -2.22 5.83
CA PHE A 24 -17.20 -3.03 4.62
C PHE A 24 -16.81 -4.50 4.85
N ILE A 25 -16.82 -4.95 6.12
CA ILE A 25 -16.47 -6.35 6.42
C ILE A 25 -17.34 -7.30 5.60
N GLU A 26 -16.68 -8.28 4.95
CA GLU A 26 -17.28 -9.32 4.11
C GLU A 26 -18.14 -8.79 2.94
N ALA A 27 -18.00 -7.51 2.57
CA ALA A 27 -18.66 -6.96 1.39
C ALA A 27 -18.01 -7.48 0.10
N ASP A 28 -18.76 -7.54 -0.99
CA ASP A 28 -18.27 -7.93 -2.31
C ASP A 28 -18.18 -6.68 -3.20
N PHE A 29 -16.96 -6.24 -3.46
CA PHE A 29 -16.60 -5.15 -4.36
C PHE A 29 -15.71 -5.64 -5.51
N SER A 30 -15.88 -6.90 -5.92
CA SER A 30 -15.16 -7.43 -7.08
C SER A 30 -15.42 -6.55 -8.31
N ASP A 31 -14.35 -6.19 -9.03
CA ASP A 31 -14.38 -5.32 -10.20
C ASP A 31 -14.96 -3.90 -9.94
N ALA A 32 -15.13 -3.50 -8.68
CA ALA A 32 -15.62 -2.17 -8.34
C ALA A 32 -14.55 -1.09 -8.54
N ARG A 33 -14.99 0.13 -8.83
CA ARG A 33 -14.12 1.30 -8.98
C ARG A 33 -14.47 2.38 -7.96
N PHE A 34 -13.47 2.83 -7.22
CA PHE A 34 -13.54 3.98 -6.33
C PHE A 34 -12.66 5.10 -6.88
N GLU A 35 -13.23 6.27 -7.14
CA GLU A 35 -12.50 7.43 -7.63
C GLU A 35 -12.80 8.67 -6.80
N GLY A 36 -11.73 9.35 -6.32
CA GLY A 36 -11.85 10.58 -5.53
C GLY A 36 -12.55 10.41 -4.18
N CYS A 37 -12.64 9.17 -3.65
CA CYS A 37 -13.38 8.88 -2.44
C CYS A 37 -12.57 9.13 -1.17
N ASP A 38 -13.27 9.57 -0.12
CA ASP A 38 -12.76 9.55 1.24
C ASP A 38 -13.12 8.22 1.90
N LEU A 39 -12.12 7.35 2.05
CA LEU A 39 -12.20 6.02 2.65
C LEU A 39 -11.33 5.95 3.92
N SER A 40 -11.08 7.09 4.57
CA SER A 40 -10.25 7.13 5.78
C SER A 40 -10.87 6.30 6.90
N ASN A 41 -10.03 5.52 7.61
CA ASN A 41 -10.43 4.65 8.73
C ASN A 41 -11.53 3.64 8.39
N THR A 42 -11.66 3.23 7.14
CA THR A 42 -12.58 2.16 6.71
C THR A 42 -12.03 0.79 7.05
N VAL A 43 -12.92 -0.19 7.22
CA VAL A 43 -12.55 -1.57 7.57
C VAL A 43 -13.05 -2.52 6.49
N TRP A 44 -12.15 -3.37 5.95
CA TRP A 44 -12.40 -4.25 4.80
C TRP A 44 -12.16 -5.74 5.12
N GLY A 45 -12.17 -6.13 6.39
CA GLY A 45 -11.89 -7.51 6.79
C GLY A 45 -12.75 -8.53 6.04
N GLY A 46 -12.15 -9.49 5.36
CA GLY A 46 -12.87 -10.50 4.55
C GLY A 46 -13.55 -9.97 3.29
N ALA A 47 -13.46 -8.67 2.99
CA ALA A 47 -14.06 -8.12 1.76
C ALA A 47 -13.42 -8.72 0.51
N LYS A 48 -14.21 -8.90 -0.54
CA LYS A 48 -13.73 -9.28 -1.87
C LYS A 48 -13.41 -8.01 -2.65
N LEU A 49 -12.13 -7.84 -2.99
CA LEU A 49 -11.59 -6.73 -3.74
C LEU A 49 -10.87 -7.23 -5.01
N THR A 50 -11.28 -8.40 -5.51
CA THR A 50 -10.70 -8.97 -6.75
C THR A 50 -10.88 -7.98 -7.89
N SER A 51 -9.78 -7.59 -8.55
CA SER A 51 -9.76 -6.59 -9.63
C SER A 51 -10.39 -5.24 -9.27
N ALA A 52 -10.61 -4.94 -7.99
CA ALA A 52 -11.09 -3.64 -7.57
C ALA A 52 -10.02 -2.57 -7.82
N ARG A 53 -10.45 -1.35 -8.17
CA ARG A 53 -9.55 -0.23 -8.44
C ARG A 53 -9.89 0.96 -7.55
N PHE A 54 -8.85 1.53 -6.91
CA PHE A 54 -8.93 2.76 -6.13
C PHE A 54 -8.03 3.81 -6.78
N GLU A 55 -8.61 4.92 -7.20
CA GLU A 55 -7.92 6.02 -7.87
C GLU A 55 -8.20 7.34 -7.13
N LYS A 56 -7.15 8.11 -6.84
CA LYS A 56 -7.26 9.41 -6.14
C LYS A 56 -8.02 9.34 -4.81
N CYS A 57 -7.95 8.19 -4.13
CA CYS A 57 -8.66 7.97 -2.88
C CYS A 57 -7.82 8.34 -1.66
N ARG A 58 -8.50 8.87 -0.63
CA ARG A 58 -7.91 9.02 0.70
C ARG A 58 -8.27 7.81 1.54
N MET A 59 -7.27 7.01 1.88
CA MET A 59 -7.42 5.75 2.62
C MET A 59 -6.58 5.76 3.91
N THR A 60 -6.34 6.96 4.47
CA THR A 60 -5.58 7.12 5.71
C THR A 60 -6.19 6.30 6.83
N GLY A 61 -5.41 5.43 7.48
CA GLY A 61 -5.85 4.55 8.55
C GLY A 61 -6.85 3.46 8.12
N ALA A 62 -7.06 3.24 6.81
CA ALA A 62 -7.91 2.15 6.35
C ALA A 62 -7.26 0.79 6.64
N SER A 63 -8.08 -0.20 7.04
CA SER A 63 -7.63 -1.57 7.28
C SER A 63 -8.14 -2.50 6.18
N LEU A 64 -7.20 -2.99 5.36
CA LEU A 64 -7.44 -3.96 4.29
C LEU A 64 -6.96 -5.37 4.69
N THR A 65 -6.83 -5.64 5.97
CA THR A 65 -6.40 -6.94 6.46
C THR A 65 -7.39 -8.04 6.08
N GLN A 66 -6.86 -9.21 5.71
CA GLN A 66 -7.67 -10.38 5.38
C GLN A 66 -8.64 -10.20 4.20
N CYS A 67 -8.56 -9.11 3.45
CA CYS A 67 -9.37 -8.97 2.23
C CYS A 67 -8.83 -9.87 1.10
N HIS A 68 -9.69 -10.18 0.13
CA HIS A 68 -9.36 -10.96 -1.05
C HIS A 68 -9.02 -10.00 -2.21
N GLY A 69 -7.75 -9.55 -2.27
CA GLY A 69 -7.28 -8.48 -3.16
C GLY A 69 -6.52 -8.95 -4.39
N VAL A 70 -6.87 -10.10 -4.99
CA VAL A 70 -6.21 -10.54 -6.23
C VAL A 70 -6.49 -9.54 -7.36
N GLY A 71 -5.43 -8.96 -7.94
CA GLY A 71 -5.59 -7.95 -8.99
C GLY A 71 -6.09 -6.58 -8.48
N LEU A 72 -6.07 -6.36 -7.16
CA LEU A 72 -6.34 -5.03 -6.58
C LEU A 72 -5.37 -4.00 -7.14
N GLU A 73 -5.88 -2.87 -7.62
CA GLU A 73 -5.10 -1.76 -8.14
C GLU A 73 -5.29 -0.51 -7.28
N LEU A 74 -4.17 0.17 -7.00
CA LEU A 74 -4.13 1.43 -6.24
C LEU A 74 -3.33 2.45 -7.03
N GLU A 75 -3.89 3.63 -7.27
CA GLU A 75 -3.24 4.72 -7.99
C GLU A 75 -3.60 6.08 -7.36
N ASP A 76 -2.61 6.98 -7.23
CA ASP A 76 -2.81 8.32 -6.65
C ASP A 76 -3.46 8.31 -5.25
N CYS A 77 -3.19 7.29 -4.42
CA CYS A 77 -3.87 7.12 -3.14
C CYS A 77 -3.02 7.51 -1.94
N ALA A 78 -3.67 8.12 -0.94
CA ALA A 78 -3.09 8.39 0.37
C ALA A 78 -3.40 7.23 1.33
N LEU A 79 -2.40 6.41 1.62
CA LEU A 79 -2.47 5.20 2.46
C LEU A 79 -1.70 5.38 3.78
N VAL A 80 -1.56 6.63 4.23
CA VAL A 80 -0.84 6.94 5.48
C VAL A 80 -1.48 6.18 6.65
N MET A 81 -0.65 5.48 7.45
CA MET A 81 -1.13 4.64 8.57
C MET A 81 -2.12 3.53 8.17
N ALA A 82 -2.26 3.21 6.88
CA ALA A 82 -3.14 2.11 6.45
C ALA A 82 -2.54 0.75 6.83
N ASP A 83 -3.41 -0.22 7.07
CA ASP A 83 -3.02 -1.61 7.30
C ASP A 83 -3.28 -2.43 6.03
N LEU A 84 -2.18 -2.80 5.35
CA LEU A 84 -2.17 -3.53 4.09
C LEU A 84 -1.59 -4.94 4.23
N GLN A 85 -1.49 -5.45 5.46
CA GLN A 85 -0.80 -6.70 5.75
C GLN A 85 -1.24 -7.85 4.84
N GLY A 86 -0.26 -8.56 4.30
CA GLY A 86 -0.46 -9.77 3.51
C GLY A 86 -0.98 -9.59 2.09
N LEU A 87 -1.23 -8.35 1.65
CA LEU A 87 -1.62 -8.07 0.27
C LEU A 87 -0.50 -8.40 -0.73
N SER A 88 -0.86 -8.59 -1.99
CA SER A 88 0.09 -8.83 -3.07
C SER A 88 -0.13 -7.85 -4.22
N PHE A 89 0.93 -7.11 -4.53
CA PHE A 89 1.03 -6.20 -5.68
C PHE A 89 2.07 -6.68 -6.69
N ARG A 90 2.42 -7.96 -6.62
CA ARG A 90 3.49 -8.54 -7.43
C ARG A 90 3.36 -8.17 -8.91
N ARG A 91 4.47 -7.70 -9.51
CA ARG A 91 4.60 -7.29 -10.92
C ARG A 91 3.74 -6.10 -11.33
N GLN A 92 3.24 -5.33 -10.37
CA GLN A 92 2.49 -4.10 -10.67
C GLN A 92 3.43 -2.89 -10.75
N THR A 93 2.96 -1.86 -11.46
CA THR A 93 3.50 -0.51 -11.36
C THR A 93 2.63 0.27 -10.38
N LEU A 94 3.24 0.74 -9.30
CA LEU A 94 2.58 1.49 -8.23
C LEU A 94 2.90 2.97 -8.40
N ASN A 95 1.87 3.80 -8.59
CA ASN A 95 2.01 5.21 -8.92
C ASN A 95 1.45 6.10 -7.81
N ASN A 96 2.26 7.08 -7.37
CA ASN A 96 1.84 8.16 -6.48
C ASN A 96 1.16 7.65 -5.19
N LEU A 97 1.67 6.60 -4.58
CA LEU A 97 1.13 6.07 -3.32
C LEU A 97 1.90 6.64 -2.13
N ASP A 98 1.18 7.25 -1.19
CA ASP A 98 1.74 7.63 0.10
C ASP A 98 1.42 6.55 1.14
N MET A 99 2.37 5.63 1.35
CA MET A 99 2.29 4.54 2.33
C MET A 99 3.13 4.86 3.59
N SER A 100 3.32 6.15 3.90
CA SER A 100 4.03 6.55 5.11
C SER A 100 3.34 6.00 6.35
N GLU A 101 4.13 5.45 7.28
CA GLU A 101 3.65 4.85 8.54
C GLU A 101 2.66 3.68 8.36
N ALA A 102 2.46 3.19 7.14
CA ALA A 102 1.58 2.06 6.87
C ALA A 102 2.16 0.74 7.42
N ASP A 103 1.28 -0.18 7.80
CA ASP A 103 1.67 -1.56 8.09
C ASP A 103 1.69 -2.37 6.79
N LEU A 104 2.89 -2.66 6.32
CA LEU A 104 3.15 -3.42 5.10
C LEU A 104 3.69 -4.83 5.42
N ALA A 105 3.50 -5.31 6.65
CA ALA A 105 4.01 -6.62 7.03
C ALA A 105 3.47 -7.71 6.09
N ARG A 106 4.38 -8.56 5.62
CA ARG A 106 4.09 -9.68 4.70
C ARG A 106 3.49 -9.28 3.34
N VAL A 107 3.50 -7.99 2.99
CA VAL A 107 3.09 -7.56 1.65
C VAL A 107 4.09 -8.08 0.61
N ASN A 108 3.55 -8.50 -0.54
CA ASN A 108 4.37 -8.94 -1.66
C ASN A 108 4.49 -7.84 -2.72
N PHE A 109 5.68 -7.24 -2.81
CA PHE A 109 6.07 -6.27 -3.84
C PHE A 109 7.11 -6.83 -4.82
N GLU A 110 7.21 -8.15 -4.95
CA GLU A 110 8.16 -8.77 -5.88
C GLU A 110 7.94 -8.27 -7.31
N ASP A 111 9.06 -7.91 -7.98
CA ASP A 111 9.06 -7.41 -9.35
C ASP A 111 8.20 -6.15 -9.59
N CYS A 112 7.85 -5.39 -8.53
CA CYS A 112 7.09 -4.13 -8.68
C CYS A 112 7.99 -2.99 -9.17
N VAL A 113 7.37 -2.04 -9.87
CA VAL A 113 7.99 -0.75 -10.20
C VAL A 113 7.27 0.34 -9.41
N PHE A 114 8.01 1.11 -8.63
CA PHE A 114 7.45 2.21 -7.84
C PHE A 114 7.75 3.55 -8.51
N GLN A 115 6.72 4.40 -8.66
CA GLN A 115 6.83 5.75 -9.21
C GLN A 115 6.23 6.75 -8.23
N ASN A 116 7.05 7.68 -7.75
CA ASN A 116 6.65 8.74 -6.81
C ASN A 116 5.94 8.22 -5.54
N CYS A 117 6.36 7.08 -5.02
CA CYS A 117 5.80 6.49 -3.81
C CYS A 117 6.60 6.87 -2.57
N LYS A 118 5.94 6.84 -1.39
CA LYS A 118 6.57 7.06 -0.09
C LYS A 118 6.36 5.85 0.81
N LEU A 119 7.43 5.46 1.51
CA LEU A 119 7.46 4.38 2.50
C LEU A 119 8.04 4.85 3.84
N ARG A 120 8.04 6.15 4.11
CA ARG A 120 8.61 6.73 5.33
C ARG A 120 7.94 6.13 6.58
N GLY A 121 8.74 5.57 7.49
CA GLY A 121 8.23 5.00 8.73
C GLY A 121 7.33 3.77 8.57
N ALA A 122 7.17 3.24 7.37
CA ALA A 122 6.36 2.05 7.14
C ALA A 122 6.95 0.83 7.86
N ARG A 123 6.08 -0.03 8.36
CA ARG A 123 6.47 -1.32 8.97
C ARG A 123 6.65 -2.37 7.89
N LEU A 124 7.89 -2.84 7.70
CA LEU A 124 8.29 -3.72 6.60
C LEU A 124 8.59 -5.16 7.05
N LEU A 125 7.97 -5.63 8.14
CA LEU A 125 8.23 -6.98 8.66
C LEU A 125 7.84 -8.06 7.63
N GLU A 126 8.82 -8.87 7.21
CA GLU A 126 8.61 -9.95 6.22
C GLU A 126 8.05 -9.47 4.86
N THR A 127 8.15 -8.17 4.57
CA THR A 127 7.79 -7.60 3.27
C THR A 127 8.76 -8.11 2.20
N ARG A 128 8.26 -8.45 1.02
CA ARG A 128 9.08 -9.01 -0.07
C ARG A 128 9.28 -7.98 -1.17
N PHE A 129 10.55 -7.59 -1.41
CA PHE A 129 10.96 -6.63 -2.44
C PHE A 129 11.89 -7.24 -3.50
N GLN A 130 11.96 -8.56 -3.62
CA GLN A 130 12.82 -9.20 -4.60
C GLN A 130 12.50 -8.70 -6.02
N GLY A 131 13.48 -8.13 -6.71
CA GLY A 131 13.32 -7.59 -8.06
C GLY A 131 12.56 -6.24 -8.12
N ALA A 132 12.08 -5.71 -6.99
CA ALA A 132 11.36 -4.44 -6.98
C ALA A 132 12.29 -3.26 -7.29
N ASP A 133 11.82 -2.33 -8.13
CA ASP A 133 12.52 -1.07 -8.45
C ASP A 133 12.06 0.04 -7.48
N LEU A 134 12.89 0.33 -6.49
CA LEU A 134 12.64 1.33 -5.45
C LEU A 134 13.37 2.66 -5.70
N ARG A 135 14.03 2.85 -6.85
CA ARG A 135 14.90 4.02 -7.11
C ARG A 135 14.18 5.36 -6.97
N ALA A 136 12.87 5.41 -7.23
CA ALA A 136 12.04 6.61 -7.13
C ALA A 136 11.19 6.64 -5.83
N VAL A 137 11.52 5.83 -4.83
CA VAL A 137 10.78 5.75 -3.56
C VAL A 137 11.45 6.62 -2.51
N ASP A 138 10.64 7.42 -1.82
CA ASP A 138 11.07 8.09 -0.59
C ASP A 138 10.91 7.11 0.60
N MET A 139 12.02 6.51 1.01
CA MET A 139 12.06 5.53 2.09
C MET A 139 12.24 6.16 3.48
N GLY A 140 12.58 7.46 3.53
CA GLY A 140 12.97 8.11 4.78
C GLY A 140 14.23 7.47 5.39
N VAL A 141 14.29 7.45 6.72
CA VAL A 141 15.37 6.79 7.47
C VAL A 141 15.05 5.31 7.60
N ILE A 142 15.95 4.46 7.11
CA ILE A 142 15.82 2.99 7.19
C ILE A 142 16.77 2.46 8.27
N THR A 143 16.23 1.64 9.17
CA THR A 143 17.03 0.93 10.19
C THR A 143 17.73 -0.28 9.59
N LEU A 144 18.73 -0.82 10.33
CA LEU A 144 19.46 -2.01 9.89
C LEU A 144 18.52 -3.21 9.67
N ASP A 145 17.57 -3.40 10.56
CA ASP A 145 16.58 -4.49 10.46
C ASP A 145 15.71 -4.35 9.21
N GLN A 146 15.25 -3.13 8.92
CA GLN A 146 14.51 -2.83 7.71
C GLN A 146 15.34 -3.02 6.44
N ALA A 147 16.65 -2.69 6.47
CA ALA A 147 17.53 -2.89 5.32
C ALA A 147 17.62 -4.37 4.89
N THR A 148 17.48 -5.30 5.83
CA THR A 148 17.47 -6.75 5.51
C THR A 148 16.27 -7.16 4.66
N THR A 149 15.13 -6.47 4.80
CA THR A 149 13.92 -6.74 4.01
C THR A 149 14.05 -6.28 2.56
N LEU A 150 14.97 -5.33 2.29
CA LEU A 150 15.25 -4.81 0.93
C LEU A 150 16.11 -5.75 0.09
N LYS A 151 16.41 -6.97 0.58
CA LYS A 151 17.22 -7.93 -0.15
C LYS A 151 16.68 -8.19 -1.55
N GLY A 152 17.53 -7.96 -2.57
CA GLY A 152 17.18 -8.17 -3.97
C GLY A 152 16.39 -7.02 -4.62
N ALA A 153 16.08 -5.95 -3.89
CA ALA A 153 15.51 -4.74 -4.46
C ALA A 153 16.58 -3.92 -5.22
N ILE A 154 16.12 -3.11 -6.16
CA ILE A 154 16.95 -2.16 -6.93
C ILE A 154 16.78 -0.79 -6.28
N ILE A 155 17.87 -0.18 -5.82
CA ILE A 155 17.92 1.15 -5.21
C ILE A 155 18.87 2.07 -5.96
N SER A 156 18.74 3.38 -5.76
CA SER A 156 19.65 4.39 -6.33
C SER A 156 20.94 4.49 -5.51
N LYS A 157 21.97 5.12 -6.11
CA LYS A 157 23.23 5.41 -5.39
C LYS A 157 23.01 6.34 -4.20
N ASP A 158 22.13 7.32 -4.34
CA ASP A 158 21.83 8.28 -3.27
C ASP A 158 21.11 7.58 -2.11
N GLN A 159 20.18 6.68 -2.40
CA GLN A 159 19.53 5.84 -1.39
C GLN A 159 20.54 4.94 -0.68
N ALA A 160 21.48 4.31 -1.41
CA ALA A 160 22.54 3.50 -0.81
C ALA A 160 23.45 4.35 0.10
N SER A 161 23.82 5.55 -0.34
CA SER A 161 24.63 6.49 0.48
C SER A 161 23.87 6.89 1.76
N SER A 162 22.58 7.18 1.65
CA SER A 162 21.73 7.55 2.80
C SER A 162 21.60 6.39 3.79
N LEU A 163 21.45 5.16 3.30
CA LEU A 163 21.43 3.94 4.13
C LEU A 163 22.74 3.78 4.89
N LEU A 164 23.89 3.90 4.21
CA LEU A 164 25.20 3.77 4.84
C LEU A 164 25.49 4.89 5.85
N ALA A 165 25.07 6.12 5.54
CA ALA A 165 25.17 7.24 6.47
C ALA A 165 24.32 7.01 7.73
N GLY A 166 23.12 6.41 7.60
CA GLY A 166 22.29 6.02 8.73
C GLY A 166 22.95 5.00 9.67
N PHE A 167 23.94 4.26 9.17
CA PHE A 167 24.77 3.33 9.97
C PHE A 167 26.08 3.96 10.47
N GLY A 168 26.26 5.28 10.32
CA GLY A 168 27.47 6.00 10.75
C GLY A 168 28.66 5.85 9.78
N LEU A 169 28.43 5.33 8.57
CA LEU A 169 29.46 5.19 7.55
C LEU A 169 29.52 6.46 6.68
N GLN A 170 30.72 6.86 6.30
CA GLN A 170 30.95 7.93 5.34
C GLN A 170 31.16 7.35 3.95
N VAL A 171 30.38 7.81 2.98
CA VAL A 171 30.55 7.47 1.55
C VAL A 171 31.27 8.63 0.90
N LEU A 172 32.45 8.37 0.33
CA LEU A 172 33.33 9.35 -0.34
C LEU A 172 33.16 9.26 -1.86
#